data_b8d92ea23f220fbebc9f92f889cc13f2
#
_entry.id   b8d92ea23f220fbebc9f92f889cc13f2
#
_cell.length_a   1.000
_cell.length_b   1.000
_cell.length_c   1.000
_cell.angle_alpha   90.00
_cell.angle_beta   90.00
_cell.angle_gamma   90.00
#
_symmetry.space_group_name_H-M   'P 1'
#
loop_
_entity.id
_entity.type
_entity.pdbx_description
1 polymer ?
#
loop_
_entity_poly.entity_id
_entity_poly.type
_entity_poly.pdbx_seq_one_letter_code
_entity_poly.pdbx_strand_id
1 'polypeptide(L)'
;MVYIRRNIWNMSSDDPIVVSYANAVREMQNRDINDPTSWLYQAAIHATKLANPLSSWNQCRHGSWYFISWHRMYVYFFESMVRQIVIEQGGPTDWALPYWDYNLPGQNSIPLPFRNATLQDGSPNPLYVSERAQGINSGATLPSTITNPAFALSRLFFVGASEFGGGKTDPKYRFWSLTGRLEQTPHNDIHNAVGGPFGWMSDPATAAQDPIFWLHHANIDRLWWVWQNMPQRANPTDPDWLNQPFGFINTSRQPVQITALQIQNIVAQLNYDYDTPSTTGEPLFTPPGTGGPNDIEWPEPWPKLSANRFDIMTLEETMPELLGATNQPLFLAEESAKVRLSIDDRALRHSASLINQGQLKRKVFLDLEDLDAEDNPGSIYSLYLNLPENSPEDVKPAHHIGNVSLFGVERFQNQNDDHLNHTFRISIDITDFLEEQAADHTWQDGENIDITFEKQSLGLPAQSEMGEEAASDSGTPDTPAIKIGRISLRCE
;
A
#
# COMPACT_ATOMS: atom_id res chain seq x y z
N MET A 1 -20.01 -12.24 19.92
CA MET A 1 -20.55 -11.83 18.58
C MET A 1 -19.33 -11.46 17.76
N VAL A 2 -19.21 -11.97 16.55
CA VAL A 2 -18.16 -11.54 15.61
C VAL A 2 -18.72 -10.39 14.76
N TYR A 3 -18.01 -9.28 14.70
CA TYR A 3 -18.38 -8.11 13.90
C TYR A 3 -17.94 -8.33 12.45
N ILE A 4 -18.80 -8.06 11.48
CA ILE A 4 -18.50 -8.29 10.06
C ILE A 4 -18.23 -6.96 9.36
N ARG A 5 -16.98 -6.73 8.98
CA ARG A 5 -16.59 -5.64 8.10
C ARG A 5 -17.07 -5.95 6.69
N ARG A 6 -17.84 -5.03 6.10
CA ARG A 6 -18.44 -5.22 4.78
C ARG A 6 -17.86 -4.26 3.76
N ASN A 7 -17.85 -4.69 2.49
CA ASN A 7 -17.45 -3.81 1.41
C ASN A 7 -18.41 -2.63 1.26
N ILE A 8 -17.88 -1.41 1.35
CA ILE A 8 -18.65 -0.17 1.25
C ILE A 8 -19.45 -0.04 -0.06
N TRP A 9 -18.99 -0.65 -1.13
CA TRP A 9 -19.67 -0.67 -2.42
C TRP A 9 -21.00 -1.45 -2.44
N ASN A 10 -21.21 -2.30 -1.46
CA ASN A 10 -22.47 -3.03 -1.26
C ASN A 10 -23.47 -2.23 -0.42
N MET A 11 -23.18 -0.96 -0.09
CA MET A 11 -23.98 -0.10 0.77
C MET A 11 -24.41 1.16 0.02
N SER A 12 -25.66 1.57 0.22
CA SER A 12 -26.15 2.87 -0.23
C SER A 12 -25.73 3.98 0.75
N SER A 13 -25.86 5.25 0.34
CA SER A 13 -25.53 6.39 1.22
C SER A 13 -26.44 6.50 2.44
N ASP A 14 -27.62 5.89 2.40
CA ASP A 14 -28.60 5.80 3.49
C ASP A 14 -28.53 4.46 4.26
N ASP A 15 -27.58 3.60 3.95
CA ASP A 15 -27.34 2.39 4.73
C ASP A 15 -27.05 2.76 6.20
N PRO A 16 -27.71 2.11 7.18
CA PRO A 16 -27.51 2.41 8.60
C PRO A 16 -26.05 2.35 9.06
N ILE A 17 -25.22 1.51 8.45
CA ILE A 17 -23.77 1.44 8.76
C ILE A 17 -23.06 2.74 8.33
N VAL A 18 -23.36 3.21 7.11
CA VAL A 18 -22.76 4.43 6.53
C VAL A 18 -23.23 5.68 7.29
N VAL A 19 -24.54 5.80 7.53
CA VAL A 19 -25.13 6.92 8.29
C VAL A 19 -24.56 6.96 9.71
N SER A 20 -24.46 5.82 10.37
CA SER A 20 -23.88 5.74 11.72
C SER A 20 -22.40 6.12 11.74
N TYR A 21 -21.63 5.72 10.71
CA TYR A 21 -20.24 6.15 10.57
C TYR A 21 -20.15 7.67 10.45
N ALA A 22 -20.92 8.28 9.54
CA ALA A 22 -20.95 9.73 9.36
C ALA A 22 -21.28 10.48 10.66
N ASN A 23 -22.29 10.01 11.41
CA ASN A 23 -22.68 10.62 12.68
C ASN A 23 -21.60 10.47 13.75
N ALA A 24 -20.95 9.31 13.83
CA ALA A 24 -19.84 9.09 14.77
C ALA A 24 -18.61 9.96 14.43
N VAL A 25 -18.25 10.08 13.15
CA VAL A 25 -17.18 10.97 12.68
C VAL A 25 -17.47 12.42 13.08
N ARG A 26 -18.69 12.90 12.82
CA ARG A 26 -19.13 14.25 13.25
C ARG A 26 -19.01 14.46 14.76
N GLU A 27 -19.42 13.49 15.54
CA GLU A 27 -19.28 13.51 17.01
C GLU A 27 -17.82 13.61 17.43
N MET A 28 -16.95 12.77 16.85
CA MET A 28 -15.51 12.77 17.14
C MET A 28 -14.83 14.08 16.71
N GLN A 29 -15.25 14.68 15.59
CA GLN A 29 -14.74 15.97 15.09
C GLN A 29 -15.11 17.14 16.02
N ASN A 30 -16.23 17.04 16.74
CA ASN A 30 -16.67 18.06 17.70
C ASN A 30 -15.99 17.95 19.06
N ARG A 31 -15.23 16.88 19.33
CA ARG A 31 -14.50 16.71 20.60
C ARG A 31 -13.21 17.52 20.60
N ASP A 32 -12.81 17.96 21.82
CA ASP A 32 -11.51 18.62 21.99
C ASP A 32 -10.35 17.70 21.62
N ILE A 33 -9.30 18.27 21.03
CA ILE A 33 -8.13 17.50 20.59
C ILE A 33 -7.43 16.75 21.75
N ASN A 34 -7.58 17.21 22.99
CA ASN A 34 -7.03 16.52 24.17
C ASN A 34 -7.92 15.35 24.65
N ASP A 35 -9.16 15.22 24.13
CA ASP A 35 -9.94 14.01 24.36
C ASP A 35 -9.35 12.86 23.51
N PRO A 36 -8.86 11.78 24.14
CA PRO A 36 -8.27 10.67 23.40
C PRO A 36 -9.22 9.97 22.41
N THR A 37 -10.51 10.25 22.49
CA THR A 37 -11.54 9.73 21.58
C THR A 37 -11.99 10.76 20.52
N SER A 38 -11.29 11.91 20.43
CA SER A 38 -11.55 12.89 19.38
C SER A 38 -10.95 12.45 18.03
N TRP A 39 -11.50 12.99 16.96
CA TRP A 39 -11.04 12.74 15.60
C TRP A 39 -9.56 13.10 15.41
N LEU A 40 -9.20 14.32 15.85
CA LEU A 40 -7.83 14.82 15.69
C LEU A 40 -6.83 14.08 16.57
N TYR A 41 -7.23 13.65 17.79
CA TYR A 41 -6.34 12.84 18.62
C TYR A 41 -6.07 11.50 17.97
N GLN A 42 -7.10 10.82 17.47
CA GLN A 42 -6.95 9.54 16.80
C GLN A 42 -6.11 9.66 15.53
N ALA A 43 -6.32 10.70 14.73
CA ALA A 43 -5.48 10.97 13.56
C ALA A 43 -4.01 11.26 13.95
N ALA A 44 -3.77 12.01 15.03
CA ALA A 44 -2.43 12.35 15.50
C ALA A 44 -1.63 11.15 16.04
N ILE A 45 -2.30 10.07 16.48
CA ILE A 45 -1.61 8.79 16.81
C ILE A 45 -0.84 8.29 15.59
N HIS A 46 -1.41 8.39 14.39
CA HIS A 46 -0.69 8.08 13.16
C HIS A 46 0.48 9.04 12.98
N ALA A 47 0.18 10.30 12.66
CA ALA A 47 1.19 11.36 12.62
C ALA A 47 0.53 12.75 12.72
N THR A 48 1.32 13.77 13.05
CA THR A 48 0.88 15.16 13.11
C THR A 48 2.05 16.14 12.92
N LYS A 49 1.75 17.35 12.40
CA LYS A 49 2.66 18.49 12.32
C LYS A 49 2.48 19.45 13.51
N LEU A 50 1.64 19.12 14.47
CA LEU A 50 1.41 19.97 15.65
C LEU A 50 2.72 20.14 16.45
N ALA A 51 2.96 21.37 16.88
CA ALA A 51 4.06 21.67 17.80
C ALA A 51 3.82 20.98 19.16
N ASN A 52 4.88 20.41 19.75
CA ASN A 52 4.82 19.71 21.03
C ASN A 52 3.83 18.52 21.04
N PRO A 53 4.03 17.51 20.19
CA PRO A 53 3.15 16.34 20.13
C PRO A 53 3.19 15.56 21.44
N LEU A 54 2.06 14.96 21.81
CA LEU A 54 1.99 14.01 22.94
C LEU A 54 2.84 12.76 22.61
N SER A 55 3.32 12.08 23.63
CA SER A 55 4.10 10.84 23.46
C SER A 55 3.32 9.70 22.80
N SER A 56 1.98 9.76 22.85
CA SER A 56 1.08 8.84 22.15
C SER A 56 0.86 9.17 20.66
N TRP A 57 1.34 10.32 20.19
CA TRP A 57 1.21 10.75 18.81
C TRP A 57 2.44 10.41 17.97
N ASN A 58 2.32 10.47 16.65
CA ASN A 58 3.40 10.14 15.73
C ASN A 58 3.93 8.70 15.93
N GLN A 59 3.05 7.70 16.04
CA GLN A 59 3.42 6.32 16.33
C GLN A 59 3.38 5.36 15.13
N CYS A 60 2.91 5.81 13.96
CA CYS A 60 2.79 4.93 12.77
C CYS A 60 4.12 4.28 12.38
N ARG A 61 4.05 3.11 11.80
CA ARG A 61 5.19 2.30 11.36
C ARG A 61 5.12 2.11 9.86
N HIS A 62 6.15 2.55 9.14
CA HIS A 62 6.27 2.45 7.68
C HIS A 62 7.63 1.90 7.28
N GLY A 63 7.69 1.27 6.09
CA GLY A 63 8.93 0.77 5.52
C GLY A 63 9.54 -0.41 6.25
N SER A 64 8.75 -1.21 6.97
CA SER A 64 9.26 -2.33 7.76
C SER A 64 8.21 -3.39 8.04
N TRP A 65 8.63 -4.53 8.53
CA TRP A 65 7.76 -5.65 8.93
C TRP A 65 6.71 -5.31 10.01
N TYR A 66 6.81 -4.14 10.68
CA TYR A 66 5.83 -3.68 11.65
C TYR A 66 4.65 -2.93 11.02
N PHE A 67 4.76 -2.53 9.75
CA PHE A 67 3.74 -1.73 9.08
C PHE A 67 2.33 -2.30 9.26
N ILE A 68 2.11 -3.53 8.80
CA ILE A 68 0.76 -4.07 8.75
C ILE A 68 0.21 -4.45 10.12
N SER A 69 1.06 -4.95 11.03
CA SER A 69 0.64 -5.31 12.38
C SER A 69 0.25 -4.08 13.20
N TRP A 70 1.01 -2.99 13.07
CA TRP A 70 0.69 -1.72 13.71
C TRP A 70 -0.64 -1.14 13.21
N HIS A 71 -0.85 -1.12 11.89
CA HIS A 71 -2.08 -0.57 11.30
C HIS A 71 -3.33 -1.42 11.60
N ARG A 72 -3.22 -2.76 11.68
CA ARG A 72 -4.31 -3.62 12.19
C ARG A 72 -4.75 -3.21 13.60
N MET A 73 -3.79 -3.01 14.51
CA MET A 73 -4.06 -2.58 15.87
C MET A 73 -4.72 -1.20 15.90
N TYR A 74 -4.21 -0.28 15.10
CA TYR A 74 -4.70 1.08 15.00
C TYR A 74 -6.16 1.14 14.54
N VAL A 75 -6.48 0.44 13.44
CA VAL A 75 -7.85 0.32 12.94
C VAL A 75 -8.77 -0.35 13.96
N TYR A 76 -8.30 -1.38 14.66
CA TYR A 76 -9.09 -2.10 15.67
C TYR A 76 -9.52 -1.18 16.83
N PHE A 77 -8.61 -0.38 17.38
CA PHE A 77 -8.95 0.54 18.48
C PHE A 77 -9.85 1.68 17.99
N PHE A 78 -9.58 2.26 16.84
CA PHE A 78 -10.44 3.26 16.23
C PHE A 78 -11.86 2.73 16.00
N GLU A 79 -12.00 1.58 15.34
CA GLU A 79 -13.29 0.95 15.10
C GLU A 79 -14.07 0.71 16.39
N SER A 80 -13.38 0.28 17.45
CA SER A 80 -14.00 0.04 18.75
C SER A 80 -14.57 1.32 19.36
N MET A 81 -13.89 2.47 19.20
CA MET A 81 -14.38 3.77 19.64
C MET A 81 -15.58 4.24 18.82
N VAL A 82 -15.49 4.13 17.50
CA VAL A 82 -16.61 4.48 16.60
C VAL A 82 -17.84 3.64 16.93
N ARG A 83 -17.68 2.32 17.09
CA ARG A 83 -18.76 1.40 17.46
C ARG A 83 -19.42 1.79 18.77
N GLN A 84 -18.64 2.17 19.78
CA GLN A 84 -19.20 2.64 21.03
C GLN A 84 -20.09 3.88 20.84
N ILE A 85 -19.63 4.86 20.07
CA ILE A 85 -20.40 6.06 19.76
C ILE A 85 -21.67 5.70 18.97
N VAL A 86 -21.57 4.83 17.99
CA VAL A 86 -22.73 4.34 17.21
C VAL A 86 -23.79 3.72 18.13
N ILE A 87 -23.39 2.86 19.07
CA ILE A 87 -24.31 2.23 20.03
C ILE A 87 -24.93 3.28 20.97
N GLU A 88 -24.14 4.22 21.48
CA GLU A 88 -24.59 5.32 22.35
C GLU A 88 -25.61 6.22 21.64
N GLN A 89 -25.51 6.36 20.32
CA GLN A 89 -26.45 7.12 19.47
C GLN A 89 -27.66 6.27 19.02
N GLY A 90 -27.78 5.00 19.47
CA GLY A 90 -28.88 4.10 19.11
C GLY A 90 -28.76 3.46 17.72
N GLY A 91 -27.58 3.47 17.13
CA GLY A 91 -27.26 2.79 15.87
C GLY A 91 -27.14 1.27 15.99
N PRO A 92 -26.74 0.57 14.90
CA PRO A 92 -26.62 -0.89 14.89
C PRO A 92 -25.63 -1.40 15.95
N THR A 93 -26.04 -2.35 16.76
CA THR A 93 -25.19 -2.93 17.83
C THR A 93 -24.11 -3.87 17.27
N ASP A 94 -24.28 -4.32 16.04
CA ASP A 94 -23.33 -5.14 15.28
C ASP A 94 -22.50 -4.31 14.28
N TRP A 95 -22.47 -2.98 14.44
CA TRP A 95 -21.75 -2.08 13.58
C TRP A 95 -20.24 -2.47 13.51
N ALA A 96 -19.74 -2.55 12.29
CA ALA A 96 -18.33 -2.73 12.00
C ALA A 96 -17.89 -1.71 10.93
N LEU A 97 -16.63 -1.34 10.97
CA LEU A 97 -16.04 -0.40 10.01
C LEU A 97 -16.09 -1.03 8.61
N PRO A 98 -16.66 -0.38 7.60
CA PRO A 98 -16.58 -0.86 6.24
C PRO A 98 -15.15 -0.86 5.71
N TYR A 99 -14.88 -1.64 4.67
CA TYR A 99 -13.65 -1.55 3.90
C TYR A 99 -13.93 -1.13 2.45
N TRP A 100 -12.93 -0.54 1.80
CA TRP A 100 -13.01 -0.15 0.40
C TRP A 100 -12.16 -1.09 -0.46
N ASP A 101 -12.82 -2.03 -1.16
CA ASP A 101 -12.14 -2.93 -2.10
C ASP A 101 -12.05 -2.30 -3.49
N TYR A 102 -11.07 -1.43 -3.66
CA TYR A 102 -10.81 -0.70 -4.91
C TYR A 102 -10.25 -1.58 -6.03
N ASN A 103 -9.98 -2.85 -5.77
CA ASN A 103 -9.46 -3.79 -6.75
C ASN A 103 -10.55 -4.45 -7.61
N LEU A 104 -11.78 -4.48 -7.12
CA LEU A 104 -12.89 -5.06 -7.87
C LEU A 104 -13.33 -4.16 -9.04
N PRO A 105 -13.75 -4.75 -10.18
CA PRO A 105 -14.23 -3.98 -11.32
C PRO A 105 -15.34 -2.99 -10.94
N GLY A 106 -15.18 -1.72 -11.36
CA GLY A 106 -16.14 -0.64 -11.06
C GLY A 106 -16.10 -0.10 -9.63
N GLN A 107 -15.20 -0.59 -8.76
CA GLN A 107 -15.04 -0.13 -7.37
C GLN A 107 -13.75 0.68 -7.16
N ASN A 108 -13.03 0.94 -8.22
CA ASN A 108 -11.75 1.64 -8.25
C ASN A 108 -11.89 3.18 -8.27
N SER A 109 -12.91 3.71 -7.63
CA SER A 109 -13.07 5.14 -7.38
C SER A 109 -13.55 5.35 -5.95
N ILE A 110 -13.43 6.59 -5.41
CA ILE A 110 -13.89 6.83 -4.05
C ILE A 110 -15.39 6.53 -3.90
N PRO A 111 -15.84 5.84 -2.85
CA PRO A 111 -17.24 5.48 -2.68
C PRO A 111 -18.17 6.70 -2.60
N LEU A 112 -19.37 6.59 -3.15
CA LEU A 112 -20.34 7.69 -3.27
C LEU A 112 -20.59 8.44 -1.96
N PRO A 113 -20.72 7.81 -0.77
CA PRO A 113 -20.93 8.55 0.48
C PRO A 113 -19.85 9.56 0.84
N PHE A 114 -18.65 9.45 0.24
CA PHE A 114 -17.49 10.31 0.52
C PHE A 114 -17.32 11.45 -0.48
N ARG A 115 -18.15 11.50 -1.54
CA ARG A 115 -17.97 12.44 -2.67
C ARG A 115 -18.65 13.80 -2.47
N ASN A 116 -19.81 13.83 -1.84
CA ASN A 116 -20.63 15.04 -1.75
C ASN A 116 -20.31 15.85 -0.49
N ALA A 117 -20.12 17.16 -0.63
CA ALA A 117 -19.84 18.05 0.49
C ALA A 117 -21.02 18.17 1.47
N THR A 118 -22.24 17.91 1.01
CA THR A 118 -23.46 17.97 1.82
C THR A 118 -24.23 16.66 1.79
N LEU A 119 -24.88 16.34 2.90
CA LEU A 119 -25.85 15.25 3.00
C LEU A 119 -27.19 15.65 2.34
N GLN A 120 -28.12 14.71 2.23
CA GLN A 120 -29.45 14.94 1.61
C GLN A 120 -30.28 16.01 2.35
N ASP A 121 -30.07 16.19 3.65
CA ASP A 121 -30.73 17.20 4.47
C ASP A 121 -30.08 18.60 4.36
N GLY A 122 -29.05 18.75 3.52
CA GLY A 122 -28.29 20.00 3.32
C GLY A 122 -27.21 20.25 4.38
N SER A 123 -27.06 19.41 5.39
CA SER A 123 -26.01 19.54 6.39
C SER A 123 -24.64 19.16 5.82
N PRO A 124 -23.52 19.68 6.36
CA PRO A 124 -22.17 19.28 5.96
C PRO A 124 -21.97 17.76 6.11
N ASN A 125 -21.39 17.13 5.10
CA ASN A 125 -21.07 15.71 5.12
C ASN A 125 -19.71 15.50 5.83
N PRO A 126 -19.65 14.85 7.00
CA PRO A 126 -18.40 14.67 7.74
C PRO A 126 -17.46 13.66 7.06
N LEU A 127 -17.92 12.93 6.03
CA LEU A 127 -17.09 11.99 5.25
C LEU A 127 -16.45 12.65 4.03
N TYR A 128 -16.83 13.87 3.69
CA TYR A 128 -16.26 14.62 2.59
C TYR A 128 -15.01 15.37 3.01
N VAL A 129 -13.99 15.35 2.16
CA VAL A 129 -12.76 16.14 2.31
C VAL A 129 -12.47 16.82 0.98
N SER A 130 -12.30 18.15 1.02
CA SER A 130 -11.97 18.95 -0.18
C SER A 130 -10.52 18.78 -0.63
N GLU A 131 -9.63 18.47 0.33
CA GLU A 131 -8.19 18.30 0.14
C GLU A 131 -7.83 16.90 -0.38
N ARG A 132 -8.54 16.47 -1.42
CA ARG A 132 -8.21 15.29 -2.22
C ARG A 132 -7.76 15.71 -3.61
N ALA A 133 -7.06 14.83 -4.31
CA ALA A 133 -6.62 15.08 -5.68
C ALA A 133 -7.77 15.47 -6.60
N GLN A 134 -7.46 16.28 -7.60
CA GLN A 134 -8.44 16.74 -8.58
C GLN A 134 -9.18 15.55 -9.22
N GLY A 135 -10.50 15.64 -9.28
CA GLY A 135 -11.36 14.62 -9.86
C GLY A 135 -11.75 13.48 -8.91
N ILE A 136 -11.04 13.27 -7.79
CA ILE A 136 -11.35 12.16 -6.85
C ILE A 136 -12.79 12.30 -6.33
N ASN A 137 -13.19 13.47 -5.84
CA ASN A 137 -14.56 13.71 -5.35
C ASN A 137 -15.61 13.64 -6.47
N SER A 138 -15.21 13.82 -7.73
CA SER A 138 -16.08 13.64 -8.91
C SER A 138 -16.14 12.20 -9.41
N GLY A 139 -15.44 11.27 -8.74
CA GLY A 139 -15.48 9.85 -9.07
C GLY A 139 -14.43 9.42 -10.10
N ALA A 140 -13.31 10.15 -10.21
CA ALA A 140 -12.17 9.70 -11.02
C ALA A 140 -11.78 8.28 -10.65
N THR A 141 -11.47 7.46 -11.66
CA THR A 141 -11.10 6.06 -11.49
C THR A 141 -9.59 5.92 -11.30
N LEU A 142 -9.21 5.03 -10.39
CA LEU A 142 -7.82 4.66 -10.12
C LEU A 142 -7.39 3.57 -11.12
N PRO A 143 -6.21 3.69 -11.75
CA PRO A 143 -5.68 2.65 -12.62
C PRO A 143 -5.45 1.32 -11.90
N SER A 144 -5.56 0.21 -12.62
CA SER A 144 -5.29 -1.12 -12.05
C SER A 144 -3.84 -1.31 -11.59
N THR A 145 -2.89 -0.62 -12.18
CA THR A 145 -1.49 -0.58 -11.72
C THR A 145 -1.33 -0.07 -10.29
N ILE A 146 -2.27 0.75 -9.80
CA ILE A 146 -2.30 1.32 -8.46
C ILE A 146 -3.11 0.45 -7.49
N THR A 147 -4.25 -0.10 -7.97
CA THR A 147 -5.22 -0.76 -7.08
C THR A 147 -4.97 -2.24 -6.87
N ASN A 148 -4.21 -2.89 -7.76
CA ASN A 148 -4.08 -4.33 -7.81
C ASN A 148 -3.08 -4.88 -6.75
N PRO A 149 -3.54 -5.67 -5.76
CA PRO A 149 -2.69 -6.23 -4.71
C PRO A 149 -1.92 -7.49 -5.14
N ALA A 150 -1.98 -7.87 -6.39
CA ALA A 150 -1.52 -9.17 -6.84
C ALA A 150 -0.06 -9.44 -6.61
N PHE A 151 0.81 -8.46 -6.88
CA PHE A 151 2.24 -8.61 -6.58
C PHE A 151 2.49 -8.83 -5.08
N ALA A 152 1.71 -8.20 -4.20
CA ALA A 152 1.80 -8.45 -2.77
C ALA A 152 1.29 -9.86 -2.42
N LEU A 153 0.12 -10.23 -2.91
CA LEU A 153 -0.50 -11.52 -2.60
C LEU A 153 0.28 -12.71 -3.17
N SER A 154 1.07 -12.52 -4.23
CA SER A 154 1.92 -13.57 -4.78
C SER A 154 3.12 -13.92 -3.90
N ARG A 155 3.56 -13.02 -3.00
CA ARG A 155 4.71 -13.27 -2.16
C ARG A 155 4.48 -14.43 -1.20
N LEU A 156 5.48 -15.33 -1.10
CA LEU A 156 5.42 -16.51 -0.23
C LEU A 156 5.82 -16.17 1.21
N PHE A 157 6.75 -15.25 1.37
CA PHE A 157 7.31 -14.88 2.66
C PHE A 157 6.75 -13.55 3.14
N PHE A 158 6.65 -13.42 4.46
CA PHE A 158 6.27 -12.16 5.09
C PHE A 158 7.45 -11.19 5.18
N VAL A 159 8.64 -11.71 5.57
CA VAL A 159 9.82 -10.90 5.91
C VAL A 159 10.84 -10.92 4.79
N GLY A 160 11.31 -9.76 4.39
CA GLY A 160 12.36 -9.55 3.40
C GLY A 160 12.14 -8.29 2.58
N ALA A 161 13.18 -7.81 1.92
CA ALA A 161 13.05 -6.75 0.93
C ALA A 161 12.10 -7.21 -0.17
N SER A 162 11.10 -6.39 -0.50
CA SER A 162 10.10 -6.73 -1.53
C SER A 162 9.24 -7.98 -1.25
N GLU A 163 9.26 -8.53 -0.04
CA GLU A 163 8.33 -9.55 0.41
C GLU A 163 7.02 -8.92 0.90
N PHE A 164 6.04 -9.74 1.33
CA PHE A 164 4.69 -9.28 1.64
C PHE A 164 4.67 -8.15 2.68
N GLY A 165 5.26 -8.38 3.85
CA GLY A 165 5.19 -7.49 5.02
C GLY A 165 6.37 -6.55 5.21
N GLY A 166 7.44 -6.70 4.42
CA GLY A 166 8.64 -5.87 4.52
C GLY A 166 9.77 -6.44 5.37
N GLY A 167 10.89 -5.74 5.40
CA GLY A 167 12.10 -6.20 6.06
C GLY A 167 12.11 -6.00 7.58
N LYS A 168 12.92 -6.83 8.26
CA LYS A 168 13.16 -6.72 9.70
C LYS A 168 13.90 -5.42 10.03
N THR A 169 13.43 -4.70 11.05
CA THR A 169 14.06 -3.48 11.55
C THR A 169 13.94 -3.36 13.06
N ASP A 170 14.76 -2.50 13.67
CA ASP A 170 14.63 -2.10 15.06
C ASP A 170 13.31 -1.32 15.27
N PRO A 171 12.50 -1.66 16.29
CA PRO A 171 11.21 -1.00 16.56
C PRO A 171 11.33 0.48 16.94
N LYS A 172 12.52 1.00 17.25
CA LYS A 172 12.72 2.43 17.50
C LYS A 172 12.52 3.28 16.24
N TYR A 173 12.74 2.71 15.03
CA TYR A 173 12.54 3.39 13.77
C TYR A 173 11.08 3.31 13.34
N ARG A 174 10.46 4.45 13.11
CA ARG A 174 9.07 4.57 12.67
C ARG A 174 8.93 4.51 11.16
N PHE A 175 9.89 5.07 10.45
CA PHE A 175 9.99 5.05 8.99
C PHE A 175 11.30 4.39 8.61
N TRP A 176 11.26 3.45 7.67
CA TRP A 176 12.42 2.72 7.20
C TRP A 176 12.36 2.48 5.69
N SER A 177 13.41 1.94 5.10
CA SER A 177 13.51 1.70 3.66
C SER A 177 13.43 0.22 3.26
N LEU A 178 12.79 -0.60 4.09
CA LEU A 178 12.58 -2.02 3.82
C LEU A 178 11.10 -2.33 3.59
N THR A 179 10.47 -1.50 2.76
CA THR A 179 9.04 -1.51 2.48
C THR A 179 8.59 -2.84 1.87
N GLY A 180 7.53 -3.43 2.42
CA GLY A 180 6.91 -4.64 1.88
C GLY A 180 6.04 -4.34 0.66
N ARG A 181 5.72 -5.39 -0.12
CA ARG A 181 4.92 -5.24 -1.34
C ARG A 181 3.52 -4.71 -1.08
N LEU A 182 2.87 -5.13 0.01
CA LEU A 182 1.54 -4.62 0.35
C LEU A 182 1.56 -3.14 0.71
N GLU A 183 2.64 -2.68 1.36
CA GLU A 183 2.82 -1.27 1.68
C GLU A 183 3.17 -0.44 0.43
N GLN A 184 3.97 -0.98 -0.51
CA GLN A 184 4.26 -0.27 -1.77
C GLN A 184 2.99 -0.11 -2.60
N THR A 185 2.38 -1.24 -2.96
CA THR A 185 1.17 -1.33 -3.78
C THR A 185 0.23 -2.37 -3.16
N PRO A 186 -1.01 -2.02 -2.80
CA PRO A 186 -1.70 -0.78 -3.13
C PRO A 186 -1.57 0.37 -2.11
N HIS A 187 -1.00 0.15 -0.89
CA HIS A 187 -1.13 1.12 0.20
C HIS A 187 -0.59 2.53 -0.17
N ASN A 188 0.71 2.66 -0.43
CA ASN A 188 1.32 3.97 -0.74
C ASN A 188 0.72 4.60 -1.99
N ASP A 189 0.41 3.79 -2.99
CA ASP A 189 -0.16 4.26 -4.25
C ASP A 189 -1.57 4.83 -4.06
N ILE A 190 -2.43 4.18 -3.27
CA ILE A 190 -3.77 4.71 -2.95
C ILE A 190 -3.65 6.01 -2.15
N HIS A 191 -2.74 6.10 -1.20
CA HIS A 191 -2.48 7.32 -0.45
C HIS A 191 -2.15 8.49 -1.39
N ASN A 192 -1.19 8.30 -2.29
CA ASN A 192 -0.76 9.33 -3.23
C ASN A 192 -1.82 9.63 -4.30
N ALA A 193 -2.53 8.64 -4.81
CA ALA A 193 -3.57 8.86 -5.80
C ALA A 193 -4.77 9.64 -5.26
N VAL A 194 -5.19 9.34 -4.03
CA VAL A 194 -6.32 10.03 -3.39
C VAL A 194 -5.93 11.42 -2.90
N GLY A 195 -4.73 11.57 -2.35
CA GLY A 195 -4.25 12.86 -1.83
C GLY A 195 -3.76 13.81 -2.92
N GLY A 196 -3.04 13.30 -3.91
CA GLY A 196 -2.34 14.14 -4.89
C GLY A 196 -1.19 14.95 -4.25
N PRO A 197 -0.73 16.03 -4.91
CA PRO A 197 0.47 16.75 -4.49
C PRO A 197 0.40 17.39 -3.10
N PHE A 198 -0.77 17.79 -2.62
CA PHE A 198 -0.91 18.55 -1.37
C PHE A 198 -2.12 18.13 -0.54
N GLY A 199 -2.76 17.02 -0.90
CA GLY A 199 -3.95 16.56 -0.19
C GLY A 199 -3.62 15.77 1.06
N TRP A 200 -4.64 15.60 1.90
CA TRP A 200 -4.45 14.97 3.20
C TRP A 200 -3.96 13.53 3.11
N MET A 201 -4.49 12.76 2.17
CA MET A 201 -4.14 11.33 2.06
C MET A 201 -2.67 11.09 1.65
N SER A 202 -2.00 12.03 0.99
CA SER A 202 -0.60 11.89 0.56
C SER A 202 0.44 12.28 1.63
N ASP A 203 0.01 12.88 2.75
CA ASP A 203 0.89 13.22 3.87
C ASP A 203 0.53 12.40 5.11
N PRO A 204 1.44 11.60 5.67
CA PRO A 204 1.19 10.82 6.89
C PRO A 204 0.65 11.65 8.07
N ALA A 205 0.97 12.96 8.13
CA ALA A 205 0.53 13.83 9.21
C ALA A 205 -0.96 14.24 9.13
N THR A 206 -1.56 14.10 7.98
CA THR A 206 -2.96 14.48 7.73
C THR A 206 -3.80 13.33 7.21
N ALA A 207 -3.18 12.27 6.69
CA ALA A 207 -3.87 11.17 6.02
C ALA A 207 -5.01 10.58 6.87
N ALA A 208 -4.79 10.35 8.16
CA ALA A 208 -5.80 9.79 9.06
C ALA A 208 -6.93 10.79 9.44
N GLN A 209 -6.82 12.07 9.02
CA GLN A 209 -7.92 13.03 9.13
C GLN A 209 -8.95 12.86 8.02
N ASP A 210 -8.60 12.21 6.91
CA ASP A 210 -9.56 11.85 5.87
C ASP A 210 -10.31 10.58 6.27
N PRO A 211 -11.67 10.60 6.37
CA PRO A 211 -12.43 9.42 6.76
C PRO A 211 -12.24 8.19 5.86
N ILE A 212 -11.84 8.37 4.60
CA ILE A 212 -11.56 7.24 3.69
C ILE A 212 -10.31 6.47 4.08
N PHE A 213 -9.36 7.10 4.78
CA PHE A 213 -8.16 6.46 5.32
C PHE A 213 -8.48 5.17 6.08
N TRP A 214 -9.49 5.22 6.94
CA TRP A 214 -9.85 4.10 7.79
C TRP A 214 -10.41 2.92 7.00
N LEU A 215 -11.18 3.20 5.93
CA LEU A 215 -11.71 2.16 5.03
C LEU A 215 -10.60 1.57 4.15
N HIS A 216 -9.67 2.41 3.72
CA HIS A 216 -8.46 1.98 3.01
C HIS A 216 -7.64 1.02 3.87
N HIS A 217 -7.33 1.40 5.12
CA HIS A 217 -6.58 0.55 6.04
C HIS A 217 -7.34 -0.71 6.47
N ALA A 218 -8.67 -0.65 6.56
CA ALA A 218 -9.49 -1.86 6.75
C ALA A 218 -9.34 -2.82 5.56
N ASN A 219 -9.20 -2.32 4.30
CA ASN A 219 -8.90 -3.17 3.16
C ASN A 219 -7.45 -3.71 3.17
N ILE A 220 -6.46 -2.91 3.57
CA ILE A 220 -5.08 -3.38 3.75
C ILE A 220 -5.02 -4.51 4.79
N ASP A 221 -5.76 -4.37 5.90
CA ASP A 221 -5.89 -5.43 6.92
C ASP A 221 -6.59 -6.68 6.36
N ARG A 222 -7.65 -6.51 5.54
CA ARG A 222 -8.31 -7.61 4.83
C ARG A 222 -7.34 -8.34 3.91
N LEU A 223 -6.54 -7.63 3.13
CA LEU A 223 -5.55 -8.23 2.23
C LEU A 223 -4.50 -9.05 3.00
N TRP A 224 -4.10 -8.61 4.20
CA TRP A 224 -3.27 -9.44 5.07
C TRP A 224 -4.02 -10.69 5.54
N TRP A 225 -5.28 -10.57 5.95
CA TRP A 225 -6.10 -11.72 6.33
C TRP A 225 -6.26 -12.72 5.19
N VAL A 226 -6.46 -12.23 3.96
CA VAL A 226 -6.46 -13.05 2.74
C VAL A 226 -5.13 -13.76 2.57
N TRP A 227 -4.02 -13.00 2.57
CA TRP A 227 -2.69 -13.56 2.34
C TRP A 227 -2.32 -14.65 3.35
N GLN A 228 -2.51 -14.40 4.64
CA GLN A 228 -2.14 -15.37 5.68
C GLN A 228 -2.97 -16.67 5.66
N ASN A 229 -4.14 -16.67 5.02
CA ASN A 229 -4.98 -17.85 4.83
C ASN A 229 -4.72 -18.58 3.50
N MET A 230 -3.84 -18.07 2.65
CA MET A 230 -3.41 -18.75 1.44
C MET A 230 -2.43 -19.89 1.76
N PRO A 231 -2.37 -20.95 0.93
CA PRO A 231 -1.43 -22.06 1.14
C PRO A 231 0.02 -21.55 1.23
N GLN A 232 0.81 -22.16 2.12
CA GLN A 232 2.25 -21.92 2.28
C GLN A 232 2.61 -20.49 2.74
N ARG A 233 1.66 -19.72 3.29
CA ARG A 233 1.89 -18.41 3.88
C ARG A 233 1.89 -18.53 5.41
N ALA A 234 2.80 -17.81 6.03
CA ALA A 234 2.88 -17.76 7.49
C ALA A 234 3.35 -16.38 7.97
N ASN A 235 2.76 -15.93 9.05
CA ASN A 235 3.25 -14.75 9.77
C ASN A 235 4.63 -15.04 10.38
N PRO A 236 5.44 -14.00 10.68
CA PRO A 236 6.70 -14.15 11.38
C PRO A 236 6.52 -14.85 12.74
N THR A 237 7.44 -15.77 13.03
CA THR A 237 7.54 -16.41 14.35
C THR A 237 8.66 -15.80 15.21
N ASP A 238 9.34 -14.80 14.69
CA ASP A 238 10.42 -14.10 15.36
C ASP A 238 9.91 -13.41 16.63
N PRO A 239 10.52 -13.66 17.81
CA PRO A 239 10.12 -13.05 19.07
C PRO A 239 10.15 -11.52 19.07
N ASP A 240 11.05 -10.89 18.30
CA ASP A 240 11.16 -9.44 18.19
C ASP A 240 9.90 -8.85 17.54
N TRP A 241 9.32 -9.55 16.54
CA TRP A 241 8.08 -9.15 15.92
C TRP A 241 6.85 -9.49 16.78
N LEU A 242 6.81 -10.72 17.29
CA LEU A 242 5.66 -11.23 18.05
C LEU A 242 5.39 -10.43 19.33
N ASN A 243 6.45 -10.06 20.05
CA ASN A 243 6.35 -9.50 21.40
C ASN A 243 6.58 -7.99 21.45
N GLN A 244 6.87 -7.31 20.32
CA GLN A 244 7.00 -5.86 20.29
C GLN A 244 5.67 -5.22 20.70
N PRO A 245 5.61 -4.49 21.84
CA PRO A 245 4.40 -3.81 22.25
C PRO A 245 4.26 -2.47 21.53
N PHE A 246 3.02 -2.15 21.15
CA PHE A 246 2.63 -0.82 20.65
C PHE A 246 1.52 -0.25 21.51
N GLY A 247 1.60 1.07 21.77
CA GLY A 247 0.66 1.78 22.63
C GLY A 247 -0.51 2.37 21.82
N PHE A 248 -1.73 2.16 22.34
CA PHE A 248 -2.96 2.73 21.81
C PHE A 248 -3.85 3.22 22.97
N ILE A 249 -4.99 3.81 22.65
CA ILE A 249 -6.01 4.20 23.61
C ILE A 249 -7.23 3.29 23.42
N ASN A 250 -7.78 2.78 24.51
CA ASN A 250 -9.02 1.99 24.46
C ASN A 250 -10.28 2.87 24.58
N THR A 251 -11.45 2.26 24.45
CA THR A 251 -12.75 2.93 24.55
C THR A 251 -13.01 3.59 25.91
N SER A 252 -12.33 3.16 26.96
CA SER A 252 -12.37 3.79 28.30
C SER A 252 -11.36 4.94 28.46
N ARG A 253 -10.78 5.42 27.36
CA ARG A 253 -9.74 6.48 27.33
C ARG A 253 -8.45 6.12 28.09
N GLN A 254 -8.18 4.85 28.27
CA GLN A 254 -6.98 4.38 28.95
C GLN A 254 -5.91 3.95 27.95
N PRO A 255 -4.63 4.24 28.23
CA PRO A 255 -3.54 3.70 27.43
C PRO A 255 -3.48 2.18 27.62
N VAL A 256 -3.29 1.48 26.51
CA VAL A 256 -3.14 0.02 26.45
C VAL A 256 -1.95 -0.32 25.55
N GLN A 257 -1.35 -1.48 25.81
CA GLN A 257 -0.33 -2.04 24.93
C GLN A 257 -0.84 -3.35 24.34
N ILE A 258 -0.50 -3.57 23.09
CA ILE A 258 -0.86 -4.78 22.34
C ILE A 258 0.30 -5.19 21.44
N THR A 259 0.43 -6.48 21.18
CA THR A 259 1.54 -7.08 20.42
C THR A 259 1.03 -7.84 19.22
N ALA A 260 1.91 -8.14 18.24
CA ALA A 260 1.54 -8.92 17.07
C ALA A 260 1.04 -10.33 17.45
N LEU A 261 1.54 -10.93 18.52
CA LEU A 261 1.06 -12.22 19.04
C LEU A 261 -0.45 -12.22 19.37
N GLN A 262 -0.98 -11.07 19.78
CA GLN A 262 -2.37 -10.91 20.23
C GLN A 262 -3.36 -10.56 19.11
N ILE A 263 -2.91 -10.44 17.85
CA ILE A 263 -3.73 -9.95 16.75
C ILE A 263 -3.67 -10.80 15.48
N GLN A 264 -2.99 -11.94 15.52
CA GLN A 264 -2.79 -12.76 14.31
C GLN A 264 -4.07 -13.38 13.77
N ASN A 265 -4.96 -13.79 14.67
CA ASN A 265 -6.28 -14.34 14.32
C ASN A 265 -7.37 -13.31 14.66
N ILE A 266 -7.85 -12.62 13.64
CA ILE A 266 -8.82 -11.53 13.81
C ILE A 266 -10.15 -12.02 14.40
N VAL A 267 -10.57 -13.24 14.07
CA VAL A 267 -11.83 -13.81 14.58
C VAL A 267 -11.69 -14.22 16.05
N ALA A 268 -10.66 -14.98 16.37
CA ALA A 268 -10.49 -15.53 17.72
C ALA A 268 -9.99 -14.50 18.73
N GLN A 269 -9.15 -13.54 18.30
CA GLN A 269 -8.46 -12.59 19.20
C GLN A 269 -9.10 -11.20 19.22
N LEU A 270 -9.68 -10.76 18.07
CA LEU A 270 -10.20 -9.40 17.91
C LEU A 270 -11.72 -9.36 17.66
N ASN A 271 -12.38 -10.50 17.54
CA ASN A 271 -13.85 -10.63 17.35
C ASN A 271 -14.39 -9.92 16.11
N TYR A 272 -13.64 -9.81 15.02
CA TYR A 272 -14.16 -9.34 13.75
C TYR A 272 -13.74 -10.26 12.59
N ASP A 273 -14.46 -10.14 11.48
CA ASP A 273 -14.17 -10.83 10.21
C ASP A 273 -14.62 -9.94 9.03
N TYR A 274 -14.41 -10.42 7.83
CA TYR A 274 -14.82 -9.76 6.59
C TYR A 274 -15.94 -10.53 5.90
N ASP A 275 -16.81 -9.83 5.14
CA ASP A 275 -17.91 -10.44 4.36
C ASP A 275 -17.43 -11.19 3.10
N THR A 276 -16.14 -11.43 2.99
CA THR A 276 -15.54 -12.21 1.91
C THR A 276 -15.59 -13.71 2.20
N PRO A 277 -15.61 -14.59 1.17
CA PRO A 277 -15.73 -16.05 1.33
C PRO A 277 -14.61 -16.73 2.13
N SER A 278 -13.57 -16.00 2.58
CA SER A 278 -12.45 -16.56 3.36
C SER A 278 -12.81 -17.16 4.70
N THR A 279 -14.01 -16.91 5.21
CA THR A 279 -14.48 -17.45 6.49
C THR A 279 -14.77 -18.94 6.48
N THR A 280 -14.82 -19.58 5.29
CA THR A 280 -15.12 -21.00 5.13
C THR A 280 -13.89 -21.90 4.99
N GLY A 281 -12.68 -21.34 5.08
CA GLY A 281 -11.43 -22.07 4.82
C GLY A 281 -11.17 -22.37 3.33
N GLU A 282 -12.06 -21.93 2.45
CA GLU A 282 -11.83 -21.94 1.02
C GLU A 282 -10.84 -20.84 0.66
N PRO A 283 -9.84 -21.08 -0.19
CA PRO A 283 -8.91 -20.03 -0.61
C PRO A 283 -9.68 -18.96 -1.38
N LEU A 284 -9.55 -17.69 -0.98
CA LEU A 284 -10.06 -16.53 -1.74
C LEU A 284 -9.41 -16.37 -3.11
N PHE A 285 -8.34 -17.08 -3.32
CA PHE A 285 -7.56 -17.07 -4.54
C PHE A 285 -7.34 -18.52 -4.99
N THR A 286 -7.95 -18.88 -6.09
CA THR A 286 -7.56 -20.05 -6.87
C THR A 286 -6.58 -19.57 -7.95
N PRO A 287 -5.36 -20.13 -8.02
CA PRO A 287 -4.46 -19.83 -9.13
C PRO A 287 -5.18 -20.06 -10.47
N PRO A 288 -4.97 -19.23 -11.49
CA PRO A 288 -5.58 -19.45 -12.81
C PRO A 288 -5.34 -20.89 -13.28
N GLY A 289 -6.41 -21.60 -13.62
CA GLY A 289 -6.33 -22.98 -14.15
C GLY A 289 -6.95 -24.10 -13.31
N THR A 290 -7.48 -23.84 -12.10
CA THR A 290 -8.10 -24.87 -11.25
C THR A 290 -9.62 -24.83 -11.22
N GLY A 291 -10.28 -24.00 -12.06
CA GLY A 291 -11.71 -23.99 -12.38
C GLY A 291 -12.68 -24.31 -11.24
N GLY A 292 -13.06 -23.34 -10.42
CA GLY A 292 -14.16 -23.39 -9.48
C GLY A 292 -15.25 -22.35 -9.80
N PRO A 293 -16.49 -22.49 -9.33
CA PRO A 293 -17.62 -21.65 -9.72
C PRO A 293 -17.58 -20.19 -9.21
N ASN A 294 -16.51 -19.76 -8.56
CA ASN A 294 -16.29 -18.40 -8.05
C ASN A 294 -14.97 -17.78 -8.55
N ASP A 295 -14.52 -18.17 -9.74
CA ASP A 295 -13.34 -17.58 -10.35
C ASP A 295 -13.60 -16.09 -10.62
N ILE A 296 -12.98 -15.23 -9.79
CA ILE A 296 -12.77 -13.85 -10.17
C ILE A 296 -11.71 -13.91 -11.27
N GLU A 297 -12.15 -13.76 -12.52
CA GLU A 297 -11.21 -13.59 -13.64
C GLU A 297 -10.45 -12.28 -13.44
N TRP A 298 -9.23 -12.38 -12.95
CA TRP A 298 -8.28 -11.30 -12.99
C TRP A 298 -7.85 -11.09 -14.43
N PRO A 299 -7.76 -9.86 -14.95
CA PRO A 299 -7.25 -9.65 -16.31
C PRO A 299 -5.84 -10.22 -16.42
N GLU A 300 -5.65 -11.20 -17.30
CA GLU A 300 -4.34 -11.72 -17.71
C GLU A 300 -3.49 -10.58 -18.33
N PRO A 301 -2.14 -10.60 -18.20
CA PRO A 301 -1.29 -11.74 -17.86
C PRO A 301 -0.62 -11.63 -16.48
N TRP A 302 -0.80 -12.65 -15.66
CA TRP A 302 -0.05 -12.86 -14.43
C TRP A 302 1.24 -13.60 -14.73
N PRO A 303 2.36 -13.30 -14.05
CA PRO A 303 3.50 -14.21 -14.04
C PRO A 303 3.05 -15.57 -13.51
N LYS A 304 3.19 -16.61 -14.33
CA LYS A 304 2.89 -17.98 -13.91
C LYS A 304 3.96 -18.45 -12.95
N LEU A 305 3.71 -18.36 -11.66
CA LEU A 305 4.61 -18.92 -10.65
C LEU A 305 4.68 -20.45 -10.81
N SER A 306 5.85 -20.96 -11.15
CA SER A 306 6.09 -22.41 -11.22
C SER A 306 5.99 -23.01 -9.83
N ALA A 307 5.02 -23.92 -9.63
CA ALA A 307 4.68 -24.58 -8.36
C ALA A 307 5.70 -25.60 -7.88
N ASN A 308 6.95 -25.58 -8.31
CA ASN A 308 7.92 -26.62 -8.02
C ASN A 308 9.17 -26.10 -7.32
N ARG A 309 9.29 -26.49 -6.08
CA ARG A 309 10.45 -26.76 -5.22
C ARG A 309 10.54 -25.94 -3.95
N PHE A 310 10.21 -26.59 -2.85
CA PHE A 310 10.70 -26.24 -1.53
C PHE A 310 11.77 -27.26 -1.10
N ASP A 311 13.01 -26.82 -1.10
CA ASP A 311 14.03 -27.37 -0.20
C ASP A 311 14.42 -26.22 0.75
N ILE A 312 14.12 -26.39 2.03
CA ILE A 312 14.64 -25.53 3.09
C ILE A 312 16.14 -25.85 3.21
N MET A 313 16.96 -25.17 2.41
CA MET A 313 18.40 -25.15 2.61
C MET A 313 18.77 -23.91 3.41
N THR A 314 19.57 -24.11 4.43
CA THR A 314 20.24 -23.07 5.21
C THR A 314 20.92 -22.08 4.26
N LEU A 315 20.42 -20.84 4.21
CA LEU A 315 21.04 -19.75 3.50
C LEU A 315 22.42 -19.49 4.12
N GLU A 316 23.49 -19.88 3.44
CA GLU A 316 24.77 -19.21 3.62
C GLU A 316 24.57 -17.76 3.12
N GLU A 317 24.86 -16.77 3.96
CA GLU A 317 24.84 -15.36 3.59
C GLU A 317 25.87 -15.14 2.48
N THR A 318 25.43 -15.21 1.25
CA THR A 318 26.26 -14.76 0.12
C THR A 318 26.20 -13.23 0.07
N MET A 319 27.36 -12.59 -0.02
CA MET A 319 27.42 -11.15 -0.19
C MET A 319 26.65 -10.71 -1.44
N PRO A 320 25.82 -9.64 -1.35
CA PRO A 320 25.11 -9.13 -2.51
C PRO A 320 26.09 -8.77 -3.63
N GLU A 321 25.79 -9.20 -4.85
CA GLU A 321 26.61 -8.94 -6.04
C GLU A 321 25.95 -7.85 -6.88
N LEU A 322 26.65 -6.76 -7.16
CA LEU A 322 26.18 -5.70 -8.03
C LEU A 322 26.33 -6.14 -9.49
N LEU A 323 25.22 -6.21 -10.21
CA LEU A 323 25.17 -6.61 -11.63
C LEU A 323 25.27 -5.41 -12.58
N GLY A 324 24.84 -4.23 -12.16
CA GLY A 324 24.87 -3.01 -12.95
C GLY A 324 24.32 -1.82 -12.17
N ALA A 325 24.67 -0.61 -12.58
CA ALA A 325 24.13 0.61 -12.00
C ALA A 325 24.20 1.81 -12.95
N THR A 326 23.34 2.81 -12.69
CA THR A 326 23.46 4.11 -13.36
C THR A 326 24.61 4.92 -12.77
N ASN A 327 25.22 5.77 -13.61
CA ASN A 327 26.31 6.68 -13.21
C ASN A 327 25.82 8.12 -12.93
N GLN A 328 24.54 8.41 -13.19
CA GLN A 328 23.95 9.74 -13.00
C GLN A 328 22.55 9.61 -12.40
N PRO A 329 22.13 10.58 -11.60
CA PRO A 329 20.76 10.60 -11.06
C PRO A 329 19.73 10.80 -12.16
N LEU A 330 18.54 10.25 -11.95
CA LEU A 330 17.35 10.44 -12.78
C LEU A 330 16.39 11.38 -12.06
N PHE A 331 15.80 12.30 -12.82
CA PHE A 331 14.72 13.18 -12.33
C PHE A 331 13.42 12.84 -13.06
N LEU A 332 12.42 12.44 -12.31
CA LEU A 332 11.08 12.15 -12.80
C LEU A 332 10.22 13.42 -12.65
N ALA A 333 10.17 14.24 -13.68
CA ALA A 333 9.37 15.47 -13.74
C ALA A 333 8.33 15.43 -14.87
N GLU A 334 8.54 14.57 -15.86
CA GLU A 334 7.72 14.45 -17.06
C GLU A 334 6.77 13.26 -17.00
N GLU A 335 5.92 13.11 -18.01
CA GLU A 335 4.97 12.00 -18.12
C GLU A 335 5.66 10.63 -18.25
N SER A 336 6.85 10.59 -18.84
CA SER A 336 7.65 9.37 -18.92
C SER A 336 9.15 9.66 -18.90
N ALA A 337 9.91 8.71 -18.35
CA ALA A 337 11.37 8.71 -18.42
C ALA A 337 11.88 7.30 -18.74
N LYS A 338 12.99 7.22 -19.48
CA LYS A 338 13.60 5.94 -19.84
C LYS A 338 15.08 5.93 -19.46
N VAL A 339 15.52 4.85 -18.82
CA VAL A 339 16.90 4.63 -18.41
C VAL A 339 17.36 3.28 -18.91
N ARG A 340 18.58 3.24 -19.45
CA ARG A 340 19.24 2.00 -19.85
C ARG A 340 20.34 1.64 -18.87
N LEU A 341 20.23 0.44 -18.29
CA LEU A 341 21.25 -0.15 -17.44
C LEU A 341 22.14 -1.10 -18.26
N SER A 342 23.45 -0.85 -18.21
CA SER A 342 24.42 -1.82 -18.68
C SER A 342 24.69 -2.85 -17.61
N ILE A 343 24.60 -4.13 -17.96
CA ILE A 343 24.77 -5.25 -17.05
C ILE A 343 26.14 -5.89 -17.30
N ASP A 344 26.81 -6.32 -16.22
CA ASP A 344 27.95 -7.23 -16.34
C ASP A 344 27.41 -8.63 -16.68
N ASP A 345 27.47 -8.96 -17.97
CA ASP A 345 27.00 -10.23 -18.52
C ASP A 345 27.66 -11.46 -17.85
N ARG A 346 28.89 -11.33 -17.34
CA ARG A 346 29.56 -12.44 -16.64
C ARG A 346 28.94 -12.73 -15.29
N ALA A 347 28.62 -11.67 -14.54
CA ALA A 347 27.96 -11.79 -13.25
C ALA A 347 26.55 -12.37 -13.43
N LEU A 348 25.81 -11.91 -14.44
CA LEU A 348 24.47 -12.39 -14.72
C LEU A 348 24.47 -13.86 -15.20
N ARG A 349 25.36 -14.26 -16.12
CA ARG A 349 25.48 -15.67 -16.57
C ARG A 349 25.92 -16.59 -15.44
N HIS A 350 26.76 -16.10 -14.55
CA HIS A 350 27.13 -16.89 -13.37
C HIS A 350 25.92 -17.13 -12.48
N SER A 351 25.13 -16.09 -12.21
CA SER A 351 23.87 -16.19 -11.44
C SER A 351 22.83 -17.07 -12.16
N ALA A 352 22.62 -16.89 -13.46
CA ALA A 352 21.71 -17.71 -14.26
C ALA A 352 22.17 -19.19 -14.35
N SER A 353 23.47 -19.47 -14.42
CA SER A 353 23.97 -20.83 -14.43
C SER A 353 23.77 -21.55 -13.09
N LEU A 354 23.82 -20.82 -11.98
CA LEU A 354 23.52 -21.35 -10.64
C LEU A 354 22.02 -21.61 -10.47
N ILE A 355 21.16 -20.79 -11.06
CA ILE A 355 19.70 -20.99 -11.12
C ILE A 355 19.38 -22.28 -11.91
N ASN A 356 20.00 -22.47 -13.09
CA ASN A 356 19.77 -23.65 -13.93
C ASN A 356 20.32 -24.96 -13.36
N GLN A 357 21.28 -24.92 -12.42
CA GLN A 357 21.85 -26.11 -11.80
C GLN A 357 21.12 -26.54 -10.51
N GLY A 358 20.06 -25.82 -10.10
CA GLY A 358 19.29 -26.12 -8.88
C GLY A 358 20.06 -25.91 -7.58
N GLN A 359 21.18 -25.20 -7.65
CA GLN A 359 22.03 -24.88 -6.51
C GLN A 359 21.81 -23.44 -6.06
N LEU A 360 20.88 -23.06 -5.33
CA LEU A 360 20.53 -21.72 -4.84
C LEU A 360 19.71 -20.88 -5.83
N LYS A 361 18.47 -20.58 -5.46
CA LYS A 361 17.71 -19.51 -6.08
C LYS A 361 18.24 -18.18 -5.54
N ARG A 362 19.18 -17.57 -6.27
CA ARG A 362 19.55 -16.17 -6.03
C ARG A 362 18.45 -15.27 -6.56
N LYS A 363 18.09 -14.25 -5.80
CA LYS A 363 17.11 -13.25 -6.19
C LYS A 363 17.81 -12.07 -6.86
N VAL A 364 17.17 -11.50 -7.89
CA VAL A 364 17.62 -10.29 -8.56
C VAL A 364 16.69 -9.15 -8.18
N PHE A 365 17.28 -8.08 -7.65
CA PHE A 365 16.56 -6.88 -7.24
C PHE A 365 16.95 -5.69 -8.12
N LEU A 366 15.93 -4.95 -8.54
CA LEU A 366 16.09 -3.59 -9.02
C LEU A 366 15.97 -2.67 -7.81
N ASP A 367 17.05 -1.98 -7.49
CA ASP A 367 17.11 -1.00 -6.40
C ASP A 367 17.05 0.43 -6.96
N LEU A 368 16.12 1.22 -6.45
CA LEU A 368 16.06 2.66 -6.65
C LEU A 368 16.57 3.29 -5.36
N GLU A 369 17.74 3.91 -5.43
CA GLU A 369 18.49 4.39 -4.26
C GLU A 369 18.50 5.92 -4.22
N ASP A 370 18.64 6.47 -3.02
CA ASP A 370 18.73 7.93 -2.81
C ASP A 370 17.50 8.66 -3.39
N LEU A 371 16.32 8.08 -3.15
CA LEU A 371 15.07 8.72 -3.55
C LEU A 371 14.83 9.96 -2.69
N ASP A 372 14.55 11.06 -3.37
CA ASP A 372 14.34 12.36 -2.77
C ASP A 372 13.31 13.18 -3.54
N ALA A 373 12.57 14.03 -2.83
CA ALA A 373 11.74 15.09 -3.39
C ALA A 373 11.63 16.20 -2.36
N GLU A 374 11.66 17.45 -2.80
CA GLU A 374 11.54 18.61 -1.90
C GLU A 374 10.22 18.62 -1.13
N ASP A 375 9.14 18.18 -1.80
CA ASP A 375 7.82 17.92 -1.22
C ASP A 375 7.27 16.62 -1.82
N ASN A 376 6.32 15.95 -1.14
CA ASN A 376 5.67 14.80 -1.74
C ASN A 376 4.84 15.24 -2.97
N PRO A 377 5.27 14.90 -4.19
CA PRO A 377 4.60 15.36 -5.40
C PRO A 377 3.22 14.69 -5.60
N GLY A 378 2.84 13.69 -4.77
CA GLY A 378 1.65 12.89 -4.97
C GLY A 378 1.66 12.10 -6.28
N SER A 379 2.78 12.14 -7.03
CA SER A 379 2.93 11.46 -8.30
C SER A 379 3.26 10.00 -8.09
N ILE A 380 2.74 9.15 -8.97
CA ILE A 380 3.01 7.73 -9.02
C ILE A 380 3.56 7.42 -10.40
N TYR A 381 4.68 6.71 -10.47
CA TYR A 381 5.24 6.23 -11.73
C TYR A 381 5.22 4.71 -11.74
N SER A 382 4.57 4.13 -12.75
CA SER A 382 4.69 2.69 -13.02
C SER A 382 6.01 2.40 -13.72
N LEU A 383 6.65 1.30 -13.29
CA LEU A 383 7.92 0.84 -13.83
C LEU A 383 7.71 -0.35 -14.74
N TYR A 384 8.33 -0.27 -15.90
CA TYR A 384 8.31 -1.33 -16.89
C TYR A 384 9.73 -1.72 -17.27
N LEU A 385 10.00 -3.02 -17.39
CA LEU A 385 11.27 -3.53 -17.92
C LEU A 385 11.11 -3.92 -19.39
N ASN A 386 12.10 -3.52 -20.21
CA ASN A 386 12.19 -3.87 -21.63
C ASN A 386 10.90 -3.63 -22.40
N LEU A 387 10.14 -2.58 -22.03
CA LEU A 387 8.91 -2.21 -22.72
C LEU A 387 9.25 -1.74 -24.14
N PRO A 388 8.72 -2.39 -25.22
CA PRO A 388 8.94 -1.94 -26.59
C PRO A 388 8.40 -0.53 -26.81
N GLU A 389 9.03 0.23 -27.70
CA GLU A 389 8.55 1.56 -28.06
C GLU A 389 7.15 1.50 -28.69
N ASN A 390 6.29 2.43 -28.28
CA ASN A 390 4.89 2.51 -28.73
C ASN A 390 4.06 1.25 -28.46
N SER A 391 4.36 0.54 -27.35
CA SER A 391 3.56 -0.61 -26.93
C SER A 391 2.11 -0.21 -26.69
N PRO A 392 1.14 -0.98 -27.22
CA PRO A 392 -0.25 -0.80 -26.88
C PRO A 392 -0.52 -1.14 -25.41
N GLU A 393 -1.62 -0.61 -24.86
CA GLU A 393 -1.95 -0.75 -23.43
C GLU A 393 -2.10 -2.20 -22.96
N ASP A 394 -2.52 -3.10 -23.84
CA ASP A 394 -2.66 -4.54 -23.54
C ASP A 394 -1.32 -5.29 -23.43
N VAL A 395 -0.23 -4.71 -23.88
CA VAL A 395 1.12 -5.27 -23.77
C VAL A 395 1.82 -4.82 -22.49
N LYS A 396 1.53 -3.61 -22.00
CA LYS A 396 2.18 -3.02 -20.83
C LYS A 396 2.15 -3.89 -19.57
N PRO A 397 1.03 -4.59 -19.23
CA PRO A 397 0.98 -5.42 -18.03
C PRO A 397 2.05 -6.51 -17.96
N ALA A 398 2.46 -7.08 -19.10
CA ALA A 398 3.50 -8.10 -19.16
C ALA A 398 4.91 -7.55 -18.84
N HIS A 399 5.11 -6.25 -18.90
CA HIS A 399 6.36 -5.56 -18.63
C HIS A 399 6.37 -4.82 -17.28
N HIS A 400 5.21 -4.71 -16.62
CA HIS A 400 5.05 -3.97 -15.36
C HIS A 400 5.68 -4.73 -14.20
N ILE A 401 6.57 -4.07 -13.45
CA ILE A 401 7.29 -4.67 -12.31
C ILE A 401 6.95 -4.02 -10.96
N GLY A 402 6.27 -2.89 -10.96
CA GLY A 402 5.89 -2.18 -9.74
C GLY A 402 5.76 -0.68 -9.96
N ASN A 403 5.58 0.05 -8.88
CA ASN A 403 5.42 1.50 -8.89
C ASN A 403 6.45 2.20 -8.00
N VAL A 404 6.71 3.47 -8.31
CA VAL A 404 7.41 4.42 -7.44
C VAL A 404 6.41 5.44 -6.94
N SER A 405 6.23 5.49 -5.64
CA SER A 405 5.48 6.53 -4.93
C SER A 405 6.21 6.91 -3.66
N LEU A 406 6.08 8.17 -3.22
CA LEU A 406 6.89 8.73 -2.13
C LEU A 406 6.11 8.97 -0.84
N PHE A 407 5.03 8.25 -0.60
CA PHE A 407 4.28 8.38 0.66
C PHE A 407 5.19 8.14 1.87
N GLY A 408 5.29 9.14 2.74
CA GLY A 408 6.09 9.06 3.97
C GLY A 408 7.59 9.34 3.82
N VAL A 409 8.12 9.57 2.62
CA VAL A 409 9.56 9.85 2.40
C VAL A 409 10.02 11.10 3.14
N GLU A 410 9.24 12.19 3.14
CA GLU A 410 9.52 13.40 3.92
C GLU A 410 9.76 13.10 5.42
N ARG A 411 8.99 12.16 5.98
CA ARG A 411 9.12 11.74 7.37
C ARG A 411 10.38 10.93 7.63
N PHE A 412 10.82 10.16 6.65
CA PHE A 412 12.07 9.43 6.71
C PHE A 412 13.27 10.38 6.80
N GLN A 413 13.30 11.43 5.98
CA GLN A 413 14.38 12.43 5.95
C GLN A 413 14.45 13.27 7.23
N ASN A 414 13.32 13.53 7.88
CA ASN A 414 13.21 14.36 9.07
C ASN A 414 13.44 13.61 10.41
N GLN A 415 13.76 12.31 10.38
CA GLN A 415 14.21 11.60 11.58
C GLN A 415 15.66 12.00 11.88
N ASN A 416 15.82 12.98 12.77
CA ASN A 416 17.13 13.43 13.30
C ASN A 416 17.80 12.31 14.12
N ASP A 417 18.32 11.29 13.47
CA ASP A 417 19.20 10.31 14.06
C ASP A 417 20.58 10.51 13.40
N ASP A 418 21.46 11.26 14.05
CA ASP A 418 22.79 11.68 13.59
C ASP A 418 23.74 10.52 13.20
N HIS A 419 23.27 9.28 13.24
CA HIS A 419 24.07 8.08 13.05
C HIS A 419 23.68 7.23 11.82
N LEU A 420 22.64 7.61 11.06
CA LEU A 420 22.18 6.80 9.95
C LEU A 420 22.14 7.65 8.66
N ASN A 421 23.21 7.57 7.88
CA ASN A 421 23.23 7.96 6.45
C ASN A 421 22.35 6.97 5.66
N HIS A 422 21.09 6.76 6.07
CA HIS A 422 20.17 5.92 5.32
C HIS A 422 19.35 6.79 4.38
N THR A 423 19.63 6.65 3.12
CA THR A 423 18.82 7.20 2.05
C THR A 423 17.61 6.31 1.80
N PHE A 424 16.50 6.89 1.37
CA PHE A 424 15.31 6.13 1.05
C PHE A 424 15.54 5.29 -0.20
N ARG A 425 15.19 4.00 -0.11
CA ARG A 425 15.37 3.03 -1.19
C ARG A 425 14.10 2.21 -1.40
N ILE A 426 13.77 1.97 -2.65
CA ILE A 426 12.77 0.98 -3.06
C ILE A 426 13.50 -0.17 -3.72
N SER A 427 13.28 -1.40 -3.24
CA SER A 427 13.80 -2.62 -3.84
C SER A 427 12.65 -3.40 -4.48
N ILE A 428 12.82 -3.82 -5.73
CA ILE A 428 11.84 -4.57 -6.50
C ILE A 428 12.46 -5.90 -6.90
N ASP A 429 11.90 -7.00 -6.40
CA ASP A 429 12.29 -8.35 -6.84
C ASP A 429 11.79 -8.58 -8.27
N ILE A 430 12.71 -8.71 -9.20
CA ILE A 430 12.46 -8.91 -10.63
C ILE A 430 12.88 -10.31 -11.10
N THR A 431 13.14 -11.23 -10.18
CA THR A 431 13.64 -12.58 -10.47
C THR A 431 12.72 -13.32 -11.42
N ASP A 432 11.42 -13.40 -11.06
CA ASP A 432 10.43 -14.14 -11.86
C ASP A 432 10.30 -13.53 -13.26
N PHE A 433 10.33 -12.19 -13.37
CA PHE A 433 10.26 -11.47 -14.65
C PHE A 433 11.45 -11.83 -15.55
N LEU A 434 12.67 -11.87 -15.01
CA LEU A 434 13.85 -12.23 -15.79
C LEU A 434 13.84 -13.71 -16.19
N GLU A 435 13.33 -14.61 -15.34
CA GLU A 435 13.16 -16.03 -15.65
C GLU A 435 12.18 -16.23 -16.84
N GLU A 436 11.06 -15.50 -16.86
CA GLU A 436 10.08 -15.55 -17.95
C GLU A 436 10.66 -15.03 -19.26
N GLN A 437 11.30 -13.87 -19.26
CA GLN A 437 11.93 -13.31 -20.46
C GLN A 437 13.05 -14.21 -21.02
N ALA A 438 13.80 -14.86 -20.14
CA ALA A 438 14.82 -15.83 -20.55
C ALA A 438 14.19 -17.10 -21.18
N ALA A 439 13.06 -17.58 -20.65
CA ALA A 439 12.34 -18.73 -21.18
C ALA A 439 11.73 -18.48 -22.57
N ASP A 440 11.23 -17.28 -22.79
CA ASP A 440 10.59 -16.88 -24.06
C ASP A 440 11.60 -16.42 -25.12
N HIS A 441 12.91 -16.44 -24.82
CA HIS A 441 13.97 -15.93 -25.71
C HIS A 441 13.78 -14.47 -26.16
N THR A 442 12.96 -13.70 -25.44
CA THR A 442 12.73 -12.26 -25.72
C THR A 442 13.85 -11.39 -25.19
N TRP A 443 14.63 -11.91 -24.25
CA TRP A 443 15.84 -11.28 -23.79
C TRP A 443 17.04 -11.89 -24.54
N GLN A 444 17.44 -11.23 -25.60
CA GLN A 444 18.63 -11.60 -26.36
C GLN A 444 19.80 -10.79 -25.81
N ASP A 445 20.82 -11.51 -25.36
CA ASP A 445 22.14 -10.98 -24.98
C ASP A 445 22.14 -9.88 -23.92
N GLY A 446 22.13 -10.29 -22.66
CA GLY A 446 22.23 -9.59 -21.39
C GLY A 446 23.11 -8.34 -21.25
N GLU A 447 23.24 -7.54 -22.29
CA GLU A 447 24.07 -6.34 -22.25
C GLU A 447 23.36 -5.13 -21.65
N ASN A 448 22.03 -5.02 -21.79
CA ASN A 448 21.29 -3.86 -21.31
C ASN A 448 19.86 -4.24 -20.86
N ILE A 449 19.39 -3.58 -19.81
CA ILE A 449 17.98 -3.56 -19.42
C ILE A 449 17.46 -2.13 -19.59
N ASP A 450 16.36 -1.98 -20.32
CA ASP A 450 15.64 -0.73 -20.45
C ASP A 450 14.58 -0.63 -19.36
N ILE A 451 14.62 0.43 -18.53
CA ILE A 451 13.64 0.72 -17.49
C ILE A 451 12.87 1.95 -17.94
N THR A 452 11.55 1.79 -18.08
CA THR A 452 10.64 2.89 -18.42
C THR A 452 9.83 3.26 -17.18
N PHE A 453 9.81 4.53 -16.84
CA PHE A 453 8.96 5.14 -15.82
C PHE A 453 7.83 5.87 -16.54
N GLU A 454 6.59 5.57 -16.22
CA GLU A 454 5.42 6.21 -16.82
C GLU A 454 4.50 6.74 -15.72
N LYS A 455 4.24 8.05 -15.74
CA LYS A 455 3.40 8.72 -14.75
C LYS A 455 1.97 8.23 -14.87
N GLN A 456 1.39 7.87 -13.74
CA GLN A 456 0.01 7.42 -13.68
C GLN A 456 -0.95 8.60 -13.58
N SER A 457 -1.97 8.58 -14.43
CA SER A 457 -3.05 9.56 -14.45
C SER A 457 -4.35 8.94 -14.00
N LEU A 458 -5.15 9.70 -13.24
CA LEU A 458 -6.50 9.27 -12.87
C LEU A 458 -7.42 9.30 -14.07
N GLY A 459 -8.26 8.29 -14.22
CA GLY A 459 -9.34 8.27 -15.20
C GLY A 459 -10.43 9.27 -14.81
N LEU A 460 -10.48 10.42 -15.44
CA LEU A 460 -11.51 11.43 -15.18
C LEU A 460 -12.89 10.94 -15.66
N PRO A 461 -13.99 11.23 -14.93
CA PRO A 461 -15.33 10.93 -15.38
C PRO A 461 -15.66 11.69 -16.66
N ALA A 462 -16.58 11.13 -17.47
CA ALA A 462 -17.01 11.79 -18.70
C ALA A 462 -17.54 13.23 -18.39
N GLN A 463 -17.23 14.19 -19.26
CA GLN A 463 -17.56 15.63 -19.07
C GLN A 463 -19.05 15.93 -18.79
N SER A 464 -19.95 14.99 -19.12
CA SER A 464 -21.39 15.13 -18.84
C SER A 464 -21.75 15.03 -17.34
N GLU A 465 -20.81 14.56 -16.50
CA GLU A 465 -21.01 14.41 -15.06
C GLU A 465 -20.28 15.51 -14.23
N MET A 466 -19.44 16.29 -14.89
CA MET A 466 -18.75 17.43 -14.29
C MET A 466 -19.59 18.70 -14.43
N GLY A 467 -20.05 19.26 -13.34
CA GLY A 467 -20.64 20.61 -13.34
C GLY A 467 -19.65 21.65 -13.87
N GLU A 468 -20.14 22.78 -14.39
CA GLU A 468 -19.40 23.82 -15.12
C GLU A 468 -18.22 24.50 -14.36
N GLU A 469 -17.82 24.03 -13.18
CA GLU A 469 -16.77 24.69 -12.35
C GLU A 469 -15.31 24.27 -12.68
N ALA A 470 -15.08 23.39 -13.65
CA ALA A 470 -13.74 22.79 -13.86
C ALA A 470 -12.97 23.31 -15.09
N ALA A 471 -13.19 24.55 -15.50
CA ALA A 471 -12.45 25.14 -16.62
C ALA A 471 -11.81 26.48 -16.26
N SER A 472 -10.91 26.51 -15.29
CA SER A 472 -9.88 27.54 -15.20
C SER A 472 -8.52 26.84 -15.23
N ASP A 473 -7.94 26.77 -16.41
CA ASP A 473 -6.53 26.47 -16.63
C ASP A 473 -5.68 27.60 -16.00
N SER A 474 -5.43 27.47 -14.71
CA SER A 474 -4.37 28.19 -14.04
C SER A 474 -3.17 27.26 -14.01
N GLY A 475 -2.14 27.60 -14.77
CA GLY A 475 -0.91 26.83 -14.98
C GLY A 475 -0.56 25.96 -13.77
N THR A 476 -0.40 24.66 -14.05
CA THR A 476 0.03 23.69 -13.05
C THR A 476 1.27 24.24 -12.34
N PRO A 477 1.25 24.41 -11.00
CA PRO A 477 2.49 24.69 -10.31
C PRO A 477 3.49 23.58 -10.69
N ASP A 478 4.74 23.93 -10.93
CA ASP A 478 5.80 22.96 -11.22
C ASP A 478 5.71 21.82 -10.20
N THR A 479 5.25 20.64 -10.65
CA THR A 479 5.16 19.49 -9.77
C THR A 479 6.58 19.11 -9.38
N PRO A 480 6.93 19.05 -8.09
CA PRO A 480 8.28 18.72 -7.66
C PRO A 480 8.76 17.43 -8.33
N ALA A 481 9.96 17.45 -8.86
CA ALA A 481 10.54 16.27 -9.49
C ALA A 481 10.94 15.25 -8.42
N ILE A 482 10.66 13.97 -8.68
CA ILE A 482 11.25 12.87 -7.89
C ILE A 482 12.67 12.68 -8.39
N LYS A 483 13.63 12.76 -7.49
CA LYS A 483 15.01 12.42 -7.77
C LYS A 483 15.29 10.98 -7.35
N ILE A 484 15.87 10.19 -8.26
CA ILE A 484 16.46 8.89 -7.99
C ILE A 484 17.97 9.06 -8.14
N GLY A 485 18.71 8.99 -7.03
CA GLY A 485 20.16 9.23 -7.05
C GLY A 485 20.91 8.14 -7.80
N ARG A 486 20.46 6.88 -7.69
CA ARG A 486 21.04 5.73 -8.37
C ARG A 486 19.99 4.66 -8.64
N ILE A 487 20.10 4.00 -9.78
CA ILE A 487 19.35 2.78 -10.10
C ILE A 487 20.37 1.66 -10.25
N SER A 488 20.18 0.55 -9.55
CA SER A 488 21.12 -0.57 -9.58
C SER A 488 20.40 -1.92 -9.66
N LEU A 489 21.10 -2.92 -10.20
CA LEU A 489 20.72 -4.32 -10.17
C LEU A 489 21.64 -5.07 -9.23
N ARG A 490 21.05 -5.81 -8.31
CA ARG A 490 21.72 -6.57 -7.27
C ARG A 490 21.22 -8.00 -7.27
N CYS A 491 22.15 -8.96 -7.10
CA CYS A 491 21.84 -10.37 -6.91
C CYS A 491 22.22 -10.82 -5.50
N GLU A 492 21.33 -11.44 -4.76
CA GLU A 492 21.58 -11.99 -3.41
C GLU A 492 20.94 -13.36 -3.20
#